data_e597533c596a4df31932be054650ec5d
#
_entry.id   e597533c596a4df31932be054650ec5d
#
_cell.length_a   1.000
_cell.length_b   1.000
_cell.length_c   1.000
_cell.angle_alpha   90.00
_cell.angle_beta   90.00
_cell.angle_gamma   90.00
#
_symmetry.space_group_name_H-M   'P 1'
#
loop_
_entity.id
_entity.type
_entity.pdbx_description
1 polymer ?
#
loop_
_entity_poly.entity_id
_entity_poly.type
_entity_poly.pdbx_seq_one_letter_code
_entity_poly.pdbx_strand_id
1 'polypeptide(L)' 'MDPAPAVNLSPDDRMEDLLARLPGARRALFAAYHVGGCQSCSYRDDETLAEVCDRNEIAVEDAIAELLAS' A
#
# COMPACT_ATOMS: atom_id res chain seq x y z
N MET A 1 -24.25 -2.51 -16.79
CA MET A 1 -23.72 -3.32 -15.74
C MET A 1 -22.52 -2.66 -15.10
N ASP A 2 -22.63 -2.44 -13.85
CA ASP A 2 -21.56 -1.83 -13.15
C ASP A 2 -20.65 -2.84 -12.53
N PRO A 3 -19.39 -2.69 -12.72
CA PRO A 3 -18.46 -3.49 -11.96
C PRO A 3 -18.60 -3.13 -10.50
N ALA A 4 -18.14 -4.02 -9.66
CA ALA A 4 -18.01 -3.69 -8.27
C ALA A 4 -17.24 -2.39 -8.15
N PRO A 5 -17.55 -1.55 -7.18
CA PRO A 5 -16.82 -0.32 -7.04
C PRO A 5 -15.35 -0.64 -6.91
N ALA A 6 -14.60 -0.09 -7.82
CA ALA A 6 -13.17 -0.30 -7.81
C ALA A 6 -12.60 0.43 -6.61
N VAL A 7 -11.72 -0.23 -5.90
CA VAL A 7 -10.96 0.43 -4.87
C VAL A 7 -9.90 1.24 -5.58
N ASN A 8 -9.98 2.54 -5.45
CA ASN A 8 -9.00 3.42 -6.06
C ASN A 8 -7.90 3.69 -5.07
N LEU A 9 -6.68 3.47 -5.52
CA LEU A 9 -5.51 3.79 -4.72
C LEU A 9 -4.77 4.93 -5.38
N SER A 10 -4.29 5.83 -4.56
CA SER A 10 -3.52 6.98 -5.01
C SER A 10 -2.22 7.03 -4.25
N PRO A 11 -1.14 7.54 -4.87
CA PRO A 11 0.10 7.75 -4.12
C PRO A 11 -0.07 8.66 -2.92
N ASP A 12 -1.09 9.50 -2.94
CA ASP A 12 -1.35 10.44 -1.85
C ASP A 12 -2.20 9.85 -0.74
N ASP A 13 -2.67 8.63 -0.89
CA ASP A 13 -3.46 7.98 0.15
C ASP A 13 -2.57 7.70 1.36
N ARG A 14 -3.09 8.02 2.54
CA ARG A 14 -2.38 7.73 3.76
C ARG A 14 -2.49 6.26 4.09
N MET A 15 -1.45 5.73 4.74
CA MET A 15 -1.44 4.31 5.07
C MET A 15 -2.63 3.91 5.94
N GLU A 16 -3.03 4.76 6.89
CA GLU A 16 -4.18 4.44 7.72
C GLU A 16 -5.46 4.26 6.91
N ASP A 17 -5.66 5.12 5.92
CA ASP A 17 -6.85 5.05 5.05
C ASP A 17 -6.78 3.85 4.13
N LEU A 18 -5.61 3.63 3.57
CA LEU A 18 -5.39 2.54 2.64
C LEU A 18 -5.60 1.19 3.32
N LEU A 19 -5.03 1.02 4.51
CA LEU A 19 -5.17 -0.23 5.24
C LEU A 19 -6.60 -0.46 5.71
N ALA A 20 -7.33 0.62 5.99
CA ALA A 20 -8.72 0.49 6.37
C ALA A 20 -9.59 0.03 5.20
N ARG A 21 -9.26 0.49 3.99
CA ARG A 21 -10.02 0.13 2.80
C ARG A 21 -9.63 -1.22 2.23
N LEU A 22 -8.38 -1.63 2.44
CA LEU A 22 -7.84 -2.88 1.88
C LEU A 22 -7.29 -3.73 3.02
N PRO A 23 -8.12 -4.58 3.62
CA PRO A 23 -7.65 -5.38 4.76
C PRO A 23 -6.45 -6.26 4.46
N GLY A 24 -6.29 -6.68 3.20
CA GLY A 24 -5.16 -7.51 2.81
C GLY A 24 -3.90 -6.75 2.44
N ALA A 25 -3.94 -5.41 2.47
CA ALA A 25 -2.82 -4.60 1.98
C ALA A 25 -1.57 -4.79 2.82
N ARG A 26 -1.70 -4.90 4.13
CA ARG A 26 -0.56 -5.07 5.02
C ARG A 26 0.20 -6.35 4.66
N ARG A 27 -0.54 -7.44 4.49
CA ARG A 27 0.07 -8.72 4.14
C ARG A 27 0.69 -8.66 2.75
N ALA A 28 0.01 -8.02 1.80
CA ALA A 28 0.52 -7.91 0.44
C ALA A 28 1.83 -7.13 0.41
N LEU A 29 1.91 -6.03 1.13
CA LEU A 29 3.14 -5.24 1.18
C LEU A 29 4.26 -6.02 1.82
N PHE A 30 3.97 -6.76 2.88
CA PHE A 30 4.99 -7.57 3.52
C PHE A 30 5.46 -8.70 2.60
N ALA A 31 4.53 -9.38 1.94
CA ALA A 31 4.86 -10.52 1.10
C ALA A 31 5.67 -10.10 -0.13
N ALA A 32 5.31 -8.97 -0.72
CA ALA A 32 5.96 -8.53 -1.96
C ALA A 32 7.25 -7.75 -1.71
N TYR A 33 7.27 -6.94 -0.66
CA TYR A 33 8.36 -5.98 -0.46
C TYR A 33 8.94 -5.99 0.94
N HIS A 34 8.43 -6.84 1.82
CA HIS A 34 8.84 -6.90 3.22
C HIS A 34 8.55 -5.63 4.00
N VAL A 35 7.66 -4.78 3.47
CA VAL A 35 7.29 -3.55 4.16
C VAL A 35 6.49 -3.89 5.41
N GLY A 36 6.93 -3.37 6.54
CA GLY A 36 6.30 -3.66 7.82
C GLY A 36 6.86 -4.88 8.52
N GLY A 37 7.82 -5.57 7.91
CA GLY A 37 8.38 -6.78 8.48
C GLY A 37 9.54 -6.55 9.42
N CYS A 38 10.11 -5.35 9.43
CA CYS A 38 11.22 -5.02 10.31
C CYS A 38 11.11 -3.55 10.70
N GLN A 39 11.90 -3.14 11.68
CA GLN A 39 11.82 -1.76 12.14
C GLN A 39 12.20 -0.76 11.06
N SER A 40 13.18 -1.10 10.26
CA SER A 40 13.63 -0.19 9.21
C SER A 40 12.70 -0.18 8.01
N CYS A 41 11.79 -1.16 7.93
CA CYS A 41 10.85 -1.27 6.83
C CYS A 41 9.44 -0.84 7.22
N SER A 42 9.27 -0.39 8.46
CA SER A 42 7.94 -0.03 8.92
C SER A 42 7.50 1.31 8.36
N TYR A 43 6.24 1.61 8.51
CA TYR A 43 5.65 2.84 8.04
C TYR A 43 4.80 3.44 9.15
N ARG A 44 4.50 4.73 9.00
CA ARG A 44 3.64 5.42 9.94
C ARG A 44 2.25 5.53 9.33
N ASP A 45 1.25 5.57 10.19
CA ASP A 45 -0.13 5.66 9.74
C ASP A 45 -0.40 6.94 8.95
N ASP A 46 0.30 8.02 9.28
CA ASP A 46 0.09 9.30 8.62
C ASP A 46 0.94 9.47 7.37
N GLU A 47 1.77 8.51 7.03
CA GLU A 47 2.54 8.56 5.80
C GLU A 47 1.68 8.21 4.61
N THR A 48 2.00 8.82 3.46
CA THR A 48 1.32 8.44 2.22
C THR A 48 1.98 7.20 1.62
N LEU A 49 1.25 6.56 0.72
CA LEU A 49 1.80 5.40 0.03
C LEU A 49 3.07 5.78 -0.74
N ALA A 50 3.06 6.96 -1.37
CA ALA A 50 4.23 7.42 -2.11
C ALA A 50 5.45 7.56 -1.20
N GLU A 51 5.26 8.08 0.00
CA GLU A 51 6.36 8.24 0.94
C GLU A 51 6.93 6.89 1.38
N VAL A 52 6.04 5.94 1.65
CA VAL A 52 6.47 4.61 2.04
C VAL A 52 7.23 3.93 0.91
N CYS A 53 6.71 4.03 -0.30
CA CYS A 53 7.35 3.43 -1.46
C CYS A 53 8.71 4.07 -1.75
N ASP A 54 8.78 5.39 -1.66
CA ASP A 54 10.03 6.10 -1.92
C ASP A 54 11.11 5.68 -0.93
N ARG A 55 10.74 5.58 0.35
CA ARG A 55 11.69 5.18 1.38
C ARG A 55 12.19 3.75 1.19
N ASN A 56 11.36 2.91 0.63
CA ASN A 56 11.69 1.50 0.42
C ASN A 56 12.15 1.20 -1.01
N GLU A 57 12.34 2.23 -1.82
CA GLU A 57 12.81 2.10 -3.20
C GLU A 57 11.87 1.24 -4.04
N ILE A 58 10.57 1.45 -3.88
CA ILE A 58 9.54 0.75 -4.61
C ILE A 58 8.87 1.74 -5.56
N ALA A 59 8.63 1.32 -6.79
CA ALA A 59 7.83 2.12 -7.71
C ALA A 59 6.39 2.12 -7.21
N VAL A 60 5.82 3.28 -6.96
CA VAL A 60 4.49 3.36 -6.36
C VAL A 60 3.43 2.71 -7.25
N GLU A 61 3.61 2.79 -8.56
CA GLU A 61 2.70 2.16 -9.51
C GLU A 61 2.68 0.65 -9.35
N ASP A 62 3.85 0.06 -9.12
CA ASP A 62 3.95 -1.38 -8.90
C ASP A 62 3.29 -1.78 -7.60
N ALA A 63 3.47 -0.96 -6.57
CA ALA A 63 2.85 -1.22 -5.28
C ALA A 63 1.33 -1.16 -5.39
N ILE A 64 0.81 -0.17 -6.11
CA ILE A 64 -0.63 -0.04 -6.31
C ILE A 64 -1.17 -1.26 -7.04
N ALA A 65 -0.49 -1.69 -8.10
CA ALA A 65 -0.92 -2.86 -8.84
C ALA A 65 -0.93 -4.10 -7.97
N GLU A 66 0.10 -4.26 -7.14
CA GLU A 66 0.19 -5.40 -6.24
C GLU A 66 -0.94 -5.40 -5.22
N LEU A 67 -1.23 -4.24 -4.66
CA LEU A 67 -2.28 -4.12 -3.66
C LEU A 67 -3.66 -4.36 -4.24
N LEU A 68 -3.90 -3.90 -5.46
CA LEU A 68 -5.18 -4.11 -6.10
C LEU A 68 -5.37 -5.56 -6.52
N ALA A 69 -4.28 -6.29 -6.74
CA ALA A 69 -4.35 -7.69 -7.13
C ALA A 69 -4.48 -8.64 -5.94
N SER A 70 -4.25 -8.14 -4.74
CA SER A 70 -4.24 -9.01 -3.56
C SER A 70 -5.62 -9.30 -3.00
#